data_3234f9c4fa697bbb022364e3aab28569
#
_entry.id   3234f9c4fa697bbb022364e3aab28569
#
_cell.length_a   1.000
_cell.length_b   1.000
_cell.length_c   1.000
_cell.angle_alpha   90.00
_cell.angle_beta   90.00
_cell.angle_gamma   90.00
#
_symmetry.space_group_name_H-M   'P 1'
#
loop_
_entity.id
_entity.type
_entity.pdbx_description
1 polymer ?
#
loop_
_entity_poly.entity_id
_entity_poly.type
_entity_poly.pdbx_seq_one_letter_code
_entity_poly.pdbx_strand_id
1 'polypeptide(L)'
;MPNRRVAIQTNPTPNSIKDIQLKVLTFNELWNSYPSGNPYKNPDYPDQCAIRLSVAFHRVGIEMKSFSSKLVKPLARQSSIGRIILDGKATATRANELAEWLRLRPIAGVDKAEDITGENWVSRIKGRTGIVMFDGYWYREGEAVANPSGGHIDLWNGSKLTGIGTGFRVNWNIVIPGIWEDFRKSRTILFFPLK
;
A
#
# COMPACT_ATOMS: atom_id res chain seq x y z
N MET A 1 -19.82 -10.03 1.80
CA MET A 1 -20.29 -10.60 0.53
C MET A 1 -19.18 -10.48 -0.48
N PRO A 2 -18.70 -11.56 -1.09
CA PRO A 2 -17.48 -11.54 -1.91
C PRO A 2 -17.62 -10.78 -3.24
N ASN A 3 -18.84 -10.61 -3.77
CA ASN A 3 -19.06 -9.96 -5.07
C ASN A 3 -20.27 -9.03 -5.01
N ARG A 4 -20.10 -7.80 -5.42
CA ARG A 4 -21.16 -6.80 -5.54
C ARG A 4 -21.54 -6.60 -7.01
N ARG A 5 -22.83 -6.64 -7.33
CA ARG A 5 -23.33 -6.21 -8.64
C ARG A 5 -23.32 -4.69 -8.70
N VAL A 6 -22.84 -4.15 -9.78
CA VAL A 6 -22.84 -2.71 -10.07
C VAL A 6 -23.32 -2.49 -11.48
N ALA A 7 -24.33 -1.63 -11.63
CA ALA A 7 -24.76 -1.16 -12.94
C ALA A 7 -23.84 -0.05 -13.41
N ILE A 8 -23.29 -0.19 -14.61
CA ILE A 8 -22.45 0.82 -15.26
C ILE A 8 -23.02 1.21 -16.60
N GLN A 9 -22.97 2.50 -16.92
CA GLN A 9 -23.26 2.98 -18.27
C GLN A 9 -22.05 2.67 -19.17
N THR A 10 -22.29 1.93 -20.26
CA THR A 10 -21.22 1.45 -21.13
C THR A 10 -20.82 2.44 -22.24
N ASN A 11 -21.71 3.38 -22.58
CA ASN A 11 -21.46 4.46 -23.52
C ASN A 11 -22.50 5.59 -23.32
N PRO A 12 -22.45 6.74 -24.06
CA PRO A 12 -23.41 7.84 -23.93
C PRO A 12 -24.84 7.52 -24.39
N THR A 13 -25.09 6.36 -25.02
CA THR A 13 -26.43 6.00 -25.46
C THR A 13 -27.36 5.80 -24.26
N PRO A 14 -28.58 6.39 -24.27
CA PRO A 14 -29.55 6.17 -23.21
C PRO A 14 -29.82 4.69 -22.98
N ASN A 15 -29.92 4.27 -21.73
CA ASN A 15 -30.15 2.88 -21.30
C ASN A 15 -29.04 1.86 -21.63
N SER A 16 -27.87 2.30 -22.05
CA SER A 16 -26.71 1.42 -22.25
C SER A 16 -26.09 0.99 -20.89
N ILE A 17 -26.86 0.26 -20.11
CA ILE A 17 -26.47 -0.21 -18.77
C ILE A 17 -26.06 -1.68 -18.86
N LYS A 18 -24.92 -2.01 -18.24
CA LYS A 18 -24.45 -3.38 -18.08
C LYS A 18 -24.24 -3.66 -16.59
N ASP A 19 -24.83 -4.72 -16.11
CA ASP A 19 -24.53 -5.24 -14.79
C ASP A 19 -23.19 -5.97 -14.82
N ILE A 20 -22.26 -5.52 -14.00
CA ILE A 20 -20.98 -6.20 -13.79
C ILE A 20 -20.87 -6.68 -12.36
N GLN A 21 -20.25 -7.84 -12.21
CA GLN A 21 -19.91 -8.37 -10.90
C GLN A 21 -18.48 -7.95 -10.56
N LEU A 22 -18.34 -7.04 -9.59
CA LEU A 22 -17.02 -6.63 -9.10
C LEU A 22 -16.49 -7.67 -8.11
N LYS A 23 -15.27 -8.13 -8.32
CA LYS A 23 -14.54 -8.87 -7.31
C LYS A 23 -14.28 -7.94 -6.14
N VAL A 24 -14.75 -8.33 -4.95
CA VAL A 24 -14.42 -7.65 -3.69
C VAL A 24 -13.21 -8.37 -3.08
N LEU A 25 -12.10 -7.65 -2.94
CA LEU A 25 -10.89 -8.17 -2.32
C LEU A 25 -11.14 -8.43 -0.82
N THR A 26 -10.62 -9.54 -0.31
CA THR A 26 -10.57 -9.82 1.12
C THR A 26 -9.12 -9.74 1.64
N PHE A 27 -8.98 -9.47 2.93
CA PHE A 27 -7.66 -9.43 3.57
C PHE A 27 -6.92 -10.76 3.45
N ASN A 28 -7.61 -11.88 3.68
CA ASN A 28 -7.01 -13.20 3.62
C ASN A 28 -6.47 -13.55 2.22
N GLU A 29 -7.20 -13.20 1.16
CA GLU A 29 -6.69 -13.38 -0.21
C GLU A 29 -5.39 -12.61 -0.43
N LEU A 30 -5.35 -11.33 0.01
CA LEU A 30 -4.18 -10.48 -0.18
C LEU A 30 -3.00 -10.94 0.68
N TRP A 31 -3.25 -11.28 1.95
CA TRP A 31 -2.24 -11.77 2.89
C TRP A 31 -1.56 -13.05 2.40
N ASN A 32 -2.35 -14.03 1.94
CA ASN A 32 -1.84 -15.30 1.44
C ASN A 32 -1.11 -15.16 0.08
N SER A 33 -1.36 -14.09 -0.63
CA SER A 33 -0.72 -13.79 -1.92
C SER A 33 0.54 -12.93 -1.78
N TYR A 34 0.86 -12.47 -0.56
CA TYR A 34 2.00 -11.57 -0.33
C TYR A 34 3.34 -12.30 -0.56
N PRO A 35 4.28 -11.73 -1.33
CA PRO A 35 5.57 -12.37 -1.62
C PRO A 35 6.42 -12.56 -0.35
N SER A 36 7.01 -13.72 -0.19
CA SER A 36 7.94 -14.02 0.91
C SER A 36 9.34 -13.39 0.73
N GLY A 37 9.69 -12.99 -0.50
CA GLY A 37 10.98 -12.40 -0.86
C GLY A 37 10.82 -11.16 -1.73
N ASN A 38 11.92 -10.70 -2.31
CA ASN A 38 11.94 -9.58 -3.23
C ASN A 38 11.54 -10.05 -4.65
N PRO A 39 10.36 -9.65 -5.16
CA PRO A 39 9.88 -10.13 -6.44
C PRO A 39 10.58 -9.45 -7.64
N TYR A 40 11.26 -8.33 -7.43
CA TYR A 40 11.97 -7.61 -8.47
C TYR A 40 13.48 -7.57 -8.17
N LYS A 41 14.25 -8.38 -8.89
CA LYS A 41 15.70 -8.50 -8.71
C LYS A 41 16.43 -7.43 -9.52
N ASN A 42 16.29 -6.17 -9.13
CA ASN A 42 17.00 -5.05 -9.72
C ASN A 42 17.64 -4.22 -8.59
N PRO A 43 18.98 -4.01 -8.59
CA PRO A 43 19.69 -3.27 -7.54
C PRO A 43 19.24 -1.81 -7.42
N ASP A 44 18.68 -1.20 -8.47
CA ASP A 44 18.16 0.16 -8.44
C ASP A 44 16.90 0.29 -7.56
N TYR A 45 16.31 -0.83 -7.13
CA TYR A 45 15.09 -0.88 -6.31
C TYR A 45 15.32 -1.71 -5.04
N PRO A 46 16.17 -1.23 -4.11
CA PRO A 46 16.41 -1.93 -2.84
C PRO A 46 15.15 -1.96 -1.95
N ASP A 47 14.33 -0.91 -2.03
CA ASP A 47 13.09 -0.76 -1.26
C ASP A 47 11.92 -1.47 -1.96
N GLN A 48 11.61 -2.68 -1.53
CA GLN A 48 10.64 -3.56 -2.20
C GLN A 48 9.20 -3.48 -1.65
N CYS A 49 8.91 -2.68 -0.63
CA CYS A 49 7.61 -2.71 0.06
C CYS A 49 6.42 -2.44 -0.89
N ALA A 50 6.49 -1.38 -1.69
CA ALA A 50 5.44 -1.05 -2.66
C ALA A 50 5.37 -2.07 -3.81
N ILE A 51 6.52 -2.59 -4.25
CA ILE A 51 6.60 -3.63 -5.29
C ILE A 51 5.95 -4.93 -4.77
N ARG A 52 6.27 -5.35 -3.55
CA ARG A 52 5.69 -6.56 -2.93
C ARG A 52 4.18 -6.47 -2.81
N LEU A 53 3.66 -5.32 -2.33
CA LEU A 53 2.22 -5.11 -2.24
C LEU A 53 1.56 -5.08 -3.63
N SER A 54 2.19 -4.45 -4.61
CA SER A 54 1.70 -4.47 -6.00
C SER A 54 1.65 -5.88 -6.57
N VAL A 55 2.69 -6.69 -6.34
CA VAL A 55 2.70 -8.11 -6.76
C VAL A 55 1.62 -8.92 -6.05
N ALA A 56 1.36 -8.65 -4.76
CA ALA A 56 0.24 -9.28 -4.06
C ALA A 56 -1.11 -8.94 -4.74
N PHE A 57 -1.32 -7.66 -5.10
CA PHE A 57 -2.49 -7.26 -5.89
C PHE A 57 -2.58 -7.99 -7.22
N HIS A 58 -1.48 -8.13 -7.95
CA HIS A 58 -1.45 -8.85 -9.23
C HIS A 58 -1.86 -10.33 -9.08
N ARG A 59 -1.39 -10.99 -8.01
CA ARG A 59 -1.69 -12.40 -7.73
C ARG A 59 -3.17 -12.64 -7.41
N VAL A 60 -3.85 -11.64 -6.85
CA VAL A 60 -5.30 -11.68 -6.62
C VAL A 60 -6.12 -11.12 -7.78
N GLY A 61 -5.50 -10.85 -8.94
CA GLY A 61 -6.17 -10.42 -10.16
C GLY A 61 -6.39 -8.92 -10.31
N ILE A 62 -5.70 -8.07 -9.54
CA ILE A 62 -5.77 -6.62 -9.65
C ILE A 62 -4.56 -6.13 -10.45
N GLU A 63 -4.79 -5.63 -11.68
CA GLU A 63 -3.72 -5.24 -12.60
C GLU A 63 -3.17 -3.82 -12.40
N MET A 64 -3.75 -3.03 -11.53
CA MET A 64 -3.34 -1.66 -11.22
C MET A 64 -3.23 -0.71 -12.43
N LYS A 65 -4.03 -0.94 -13.49
CA LYS A 65 -4.01 -0.12 -14.73
C LYS A 65 -4.23 1.37 -14.47
N SER A 66 -5.04 1.69 -13.46
CA SER A 66 -5.32 3.07 -13.05
C SER A 66 -4.21 3.73 -12.24
N PHE A 67 -3.19 2.98 -11.77
CA PHE A 67 -2.00 3.56 -11.16
C PHE A 67 -1.16 4.26 -12.24
N SER A 68 -1.38 5.55 -12.42
CA SER A 68 -0.80 6.35 -13.51
C SER A 68 -0.63 7.82 -13.11
N SER A 69 0.22 8.56 -13.83
CA SER A 69 0.44 10.00 -13.63
C SER A 69 -0.81 10.88 -13.88
N LYS A 70 -1.87 10.31 -14.49
CA LYS A 70 -3.17 10.99 -14.62
C LYS A 70 -3.91 11.09 -13.30
N LEU A 71 -3.72 10.12 -12.40
CA LEU A 71 -4.45 10.00 -11.13
C LEU A 71 -3.57 10.23 -9.89
N VAL A 72 -2.28 9.96 -10.01
CA VAL A 72 -1.31 10.09 -8.92
C VAL A 72 -0.23 11.08 -9.32
N LYS A 73 0.05 12.05 -8.46
CA LYS A 73 1.14 13.01 -8.68
C LYS A 73 2.47 12.42 -8.21
N PRO A 74 3.58 12.72 -8.92
CA PRO A 74 4.90 12.37 -8.42
C PRO A 74 5.18 13.01 -7.05
N LEU A 75 5.99 12.33 -6.25
CA LEU A 75 6.52 12.91 -5.01
C LEU A 75 7.32 14.20 -5.33
N ALA A 76 7.42 15.08 -4.35
CA ALA A 76 8.20 16.30 -4.45
C ALA A 76 9.63 15.98 -4.96
N ARG A 77 10.12 16.80 -5.89
CA ARG A 77 11.43 16.64 -6.56
C ARG A 77 11.57 15.43 -7.48
N GLN A 78 10.48 14.72 -7.78
CA GLN A 78 10.45 13.63 -8.74
C GLN A 78 9.81 14.08 -10.06
N SER A 79 10.42 13.75 -11.18
CA SER A 79 9.90 14.07 -12.53
C SER A 79 8.73 13.18 -12.95
N SER A 80 8.64 11.98 -12.38
CA SER A 80 7.62 10.98 -12.71
C SER A 80 7.23 10.18 -11.47
N ILE A 81 6.07 9.54 -11.54
CA ILE A 81 5.65 8.58 -10.50
C ILE A 81 6.56 7.35 -10.51
N GLY A 82 6.75 6.74 -9.34
CA GLY A 82 7.47 5.48 -9.18
C GLY A 82 6.66 4.31 -9.70
N ARG A 83 6.67 4.14 -11.03
CA ARG A 83 5.92 3.09 -11.74
C ARG A 83 6.83 2.34 -12.71
N ILE A 84 6.84 1.03 -12.57
CA ILE A 84 7.45 0.10 -13.53
C ILE A 84 6.38 -0.83 -14.13
N ILE A 85 6.76 -1.56 -15.16
CA ILE A 85 5.97 -2.70 -15.68
C ILE A 85 6.70 -3.97 -15.26
N LEU A 86 6.03 -4.78 -14.43
CA LEU A 86 6.51 -6.07 -13.99
C LEU A 86 5.53 -7.15 -14.45
N ASP A 87 6.02 -8.12 -15.21
CA ASP A 87 5.18 -9.16 -15.83
C ASP A 87 3.96 -8.60 -16.58
N GLY A 88 4.18 -7.52 -17.35
CA GLY A 88 3.13 -6.84 -18.13
C GLY A 88 2.16 -5.99 -17.30
N LYS A 89 2.34 -5.86 -16.00
CA LYS A 89 1.41 -5.17 -15.09
C LYS A 89 2.04 -3.92 -14.47
N ALA A 90 1.22 -2.88 -14.30
CA ALA A 90 1.64 -1.66 -13.62
C ALA A 90 1.97 -1.94 -12.15
N THR A 91 3.16 -1.57 -11.71
CA THR A 91 3.72 -1.88 -10.39
C THR A 91 4.26 -0.61 -9.77
N ALA A 92 3.81 -0.28 -8.56
CA ALA A 92 4.31 0.86 -7.81
C ALA A 92 5.67 0.53 -7.18
N THR A 93 6.59 1.49 -7.21
CA THR A 93 7.91 1.39 -6.58
C THR A 93 8.07 2.30 -5.36
N ARG A 94 7.08 3.18 -5.09
CA ARG A 94 7.10 4.12 -3.97
C ARG A 94 5.85 3.99 -3.12
N ALA A 95 6.05 3.83 -1.80
CA ALA A 95 4.98 3.61 -0.83
C ALA A 95 3.95 4.73 -0.79
N ASN A 96 4.40 5.98 -0.78
CA ASN A 96 3.54 7.15 -0.66
C ASN A 96 2.63 7.31 -1.89
N GLU A 97 3.16 7.11 -3.10
CA GLU A 97 2.39 7.19 -4.34
C GLU A 97 1.37 6.04 -4.45
N LEU A 98 1.74 4.85 -3.98
CA LEU A 98 0.80 3.72 -3.89
C LEU A 98 -0.33 4.03 -2.90
N ALA A 99 -0.01 4.65 -1.75
CA ALA A 99 -1.01 5.05 -0.77
C ALA A 99 -1.96 6.13 -1.33
N GLU A 100 -1.44 7.13 -2.08
CA GLU A 100 -2.28 8.12 -2.75
C GLU A 100 -3.24 7.48 -3.77
N TRP A 101 -2.77 6.48 -4.52
CA TRP A 101 -3.65 5.71 -5.39
C TRP A 101 -4.72 4.95 -4.61
N LEU A 102 -4.38 4.31 -3.50
CA LEU A 102 -5.35 3.61 -2.64
C LEU A 102 -6.41 4.57 -2.05
N ARG A 103 -6.05 5.84 -1.76
CA ARG A 103 -7.00 6.87 -1.30
C ARG A 103 -8.11 7.14 -2.31
N LEU A 104 -7.87 6.92 -3.61
CA LEU A 104 -8.89 7.02 -4.66
C LEU A 104 -9.89 5.85 -4.63
N ARG A 105 -9.68 4.85 -3.76
CA ARG A 105 -10.51 3.65 -3.61
C ARG A 105 -10.66 2.84 -4.89
N PRO A 106 -9.55 2.52 -5.59
CA PRO A 106 -9.59 1.81 -6.88
C PRO A 106 -9.93 0.33 -6.74
N ILE A 107 -9.93 -0.21 -5.52
CA ILE A 107 -10.12 -1.64 -5.22
C ILE A 107 -11.36 -1.82 -4.36
N ALA A 108 -12.35 -2.58 -4.85
CA ALA A 108 -13.50 -2.96 -4.05
C ALA A 108 -13.05 -3.87 -2.90
N GLY A 109 -13.49 -3.56 -1.68
CA GLY A 109 -13.09 -4.24 -0.44
C GLY A 109 -12.09 -3.43 0.40
N VAL A 110 -11.26 -2.57 -0.22
CA VAL A 110 -10.40 -1.62 0.50
C VAL A 110 -11.23 -0.38 0.87
N ASP A 111 -11.36 -0.12 2.17
CA ASP A 111 -12.13 1.00 2.69
C ASP A 111 -11.36 2.32 2.63
N LYS A 112 -12.05 3.42 2.98
CA LYS A 112 -11.46 4.76 3.04
C LYS A 112 -10.29 4.79 4.02
N ALA A 113 -9.22 5.49 3.62
CA ALA A 113 -8.05 5.71 4.47
C ALA A 113 -8.44 6.41 5.78
N GLU A 114 -7.92 5.91 6.89
CA GLU A 114 -7.99 6.49 8.22
C GLU A 114 -6.61 7.04 8.59
N ASP A 115 -6.56 8.27 9.06
CA ASP A 115 -5.35 8.82 9.66
C ASP A 115 -5.22 8.29 11.10
N ILE A 116 -4.18 7.51 11.32
CA ILE A 116 -3.87 6.91 12.62
C ILE A 116 -2.53 7.39 13.16
N THR A 117 -2.04 8.52 12.67
CA THR A 117 -0.75 9.12 13.07
C THR A 117 -0.66 9.28 14.59
N GLY A 118 0.48 8.95 15.13
CA GLY A 118 0.79 9.07 16.55
C GLY A 118 1.45 7.82 17.13
N GLU A 119 2.01 7.95 18.33
CA GLU A 119 2.74 6.86 19.01
C GLU A 119 1.85 5.65 19.32
N ASN A 120 0.56 5.87 19.47
CA ASN A 120 -0.44 4.85 19.79
C ASN A 120 -1.09 4.18 18.57
N TRP A 121 -0.51 4.33 17.36
CA TRP A 121 -1.07 3.81 16.11
C TRP A 121 -1.44 2.32 16.19
N VAL A 122 -0.63 1.51 16.86
CA VAL A 122 -0.90 0.06 17.05
C VAL A 122 -2.22 -0.17 17.76
N SER A 123 -2.48 0.55 18.86
CA SER A 123 -3.70 0.37 19.65
C SER A 123 -4.96 0.77 18.87
N ARG A 124 -4.83 1.72 17.92
CA ARG A 124 -5.93 2.18 17.05
C ARG A 124 -6.38 1.15 16.03
N ILE A 125 -5.49 0.22 15.65
CA ILE A 125 -5.78 -0.80 14.63
C ILE A 125 -5.62 -2.24 15.12
N LYS A 126 -5.34 -2.44 16.40
CA LYS A 126 -5.25 -3.76 17.02
C LYS A 126 -6.53 -4.56 16.78
N GLY A 127 -6.42 -5.82 16.32
CA GLY A 127 -7.54 -6.69 15.99
C GLY A 127 -8.25 -6.37 14.68
N ARG A 128 -7.85 -5.31 13.97
CA ARG A 128 -8.37 -4.96 12.63
C ARG A 128 -7.38 -5.42 11.57
N THR A 129 -7.85 -5.67 10.36
CA THR A 129 -7.01 -6.06 9.22
C THR A 129 -7.01 -4.99 8.14
N GLY A 130 -5.90 -4.84 7.40
CA GLY A 130 -5.81 -3.85 6.34
C GLY A 130 -4.40 -3.61 5.83
N ILE A 131 -4.25 -2.52 5.08
CA ILE A 131 -2.98 -2.00 4.58
C ILE A 131 -2.59 -0.82 5.47
N VAL A 132 -1.33 -0.74 5.88
CA VAL A 132 -0.81 0.40 6.63
C VAL A 132 0.35 1.04 5.87
N MET A 133 0.38 2.38 5.84
CA MET A 133 1.42 3.18 5.23
C MET A 133 2.02 4.14 6.25
N PHE A 134 3.33 4.18 6.30
CA PHE A 134 4.14 5.06 7.14
C PHE A 134 4.90 6.03 6.24
N ASP A 135 4.74 7.33 6.45
CA ASP A 135 5.42 8.37 5.68
C ASP A 135 6.40 9.14 6.56
N GLY A 136 7.60 9.40 6.00
CA GLY A 136 8.55 10.32 6.60
C GLY A 136 9.09 9.87 7.96
N TYR A 137 9.48 8.60 8.11
CA TYR A 137 10.04 8.08 9.37
C TYR A 137 11.54 7.75 9.28
N TRP A 138 12.14 7.76 8.07
CA TRP A 138 13.58 7.58 7.86
C TRP A 138 14.06 8.45 6.71
N TYR A 139 15.35 8.76 6.71
CA TYR A 139 15.99 9.65 5.71
C TYR A 139 16.78 8.83 4.71
N ARG A 140 16.80 9.29 3.47
CA ARG A 140 17.74 8.82 2.46
C ARG A 140 19.04 9.61 2.57
N GLU A 141 20.12 9.03 2.07
CA GLU A 141 21.41 9.73 1.99
C GLU A 141 21.25 11.08 1.27
N GLY A 142 21.77 12.15 1.88
CA GLY A 142 21.64 13.52 1.36
C GLY A 142 20.33 14.25 1.71
N GLU A 143 19.40 13.64 2.46
CA GLU A 143 18.18 14.32 2.93
C GLU A 143 18.41 15.03 4.28
N ALA A 144 17.75 16.18 4.43
CA ALA A 144 17.73 16.87 5.70
C ALA A 144 16.87 16.11 6.74
N VAL A 145 17.36 16.01 7.96
CA VAL A 145 16.69 15.36 9.10
C VAL A 145 15.25 15.88 9.30
N ALA A 146 15.02 17.15 9.00
CA ALA A 146 13.70 17.78 9.13
C ALA A 146 12.68 17.37 8.06
N ASN A 147 13.11 16.73 6.96
CA ASN A 147 12.23 16.36 5.85
C ASN A 147 12.55 14.96 5.31
N PRO A 148 12.34 13.90 6.12
CA PRO A 148 12.55 12.54 5.68
C PRO A 148 11.55 12.16 4.59
N SER A 149 12.01 11.53 3.51
CA SER A 149 11.15 11.04 2.42
C SER A 149 10.90 9.54 2.45
N GLY A 150 11.56 8.84 3.36
CA GLY A 150 11.44 7.40 3.49
C GLY A 150 10.05 6.97 3.95
N GLY A 151 9.40 6.13 3.15
CA GLY A 151 8.08 5.60 3.44
C GLY A 151 8.07 4.08 3.41
N HIS A 152 7.09 3.48 4.08
CA HIS A 152 6.85 2.04 4.08
C HIS A 152 5.36 1.76 3.91
N ILE A 153 5.02 0.71 3.17
CA ILE A 153 3.65 0.23 3.04
C ILE A 153 3.62 -1.28 3.19
N ASP A 154 2.68 -1.79 3.99
CA ASP A 154 2.63 -3.22 4.32
C ASP A 154 1.22 -3.66 4.69
N LEU A 155 1.00 -4.97 4.85
CA LEU A 155 -0.23 -5.54 5.39
C LEU A 155 -0.15 -5.64 6.91
N TRP A 156 -1.27 -5.37 7.55
CA TRP A 156 -1.48 -5.51 8.99
C TRP A 156 -2.57 -6.54 9.27
N ASN A 157 -2.26 -7.61 10.01
CA ASN A 157 -3.19 -8.71 10.29
C ASN A 157 -3.91 -8.58 11.65
N GLY A 158 -3.90 -7.41 12.25
CA GLY A 158 -4.47 -7.16 13.57
C GLY A 158 -3.45 -7.25 14.71
N SER A 159 -2.25 -7.78 14.45
CA SER A 159 -1.20 -7.95 15.47
C SER A 159 0.22 -7.73 14.96
N LYS A 160 0.48 -7.90 13.66
CA LYS A 160 1.81 -7.77 13.04
C LYS A 160 1.72 -7.36 11.58
N LEU A 161 2.81 -6.81 11.07
CA LEU A 161 3.06 -6.58 9.64
C LEU A 161 3.54 -7.87 8.95
N THR A 162 3.65 -7.85 7.60
CA THR A 162 4.27 -8.95 6.87
C THR A 162 5.79 -9.02 7.18
N GLY A 163 6.36 -10.20 7.05
CA GLY A 163 7.78 -10.42 7.28
C GLY A 163 8.11 -11.00 8.66
N ILE A 164 9.28 -11.64 8.72
CA ILE A 164 9.77 -12.29 9.93
C ILE A 164 10.24 -11.22 10.93
N GLY A 165 9.85 -11.37 12.20
CA GLY A 165 10.29 -10.47 13.27
C GLY A 165 9.50 -9.17 13.41
N THR A 166 8.58 -8.86 12.49
CA THR A 166 7.80 -7.62 12.55
C THR A 166 6.89 -7.53 13.77
N GLY A 167 6.44 -8.67 14.32
CA GLY A 167 5.70 -8.72 15.57
C GLY A 167 6.49 -8.17 16.76
N PHE A 168 7.78 -8.48 16.86
CA PHE A 168 8.66 -7.95 17.92
C PHE A 168 8.90 -6.45 17.75
N ARG A 169 9.17 -6.00 16.51
CA ARG A 169 9.36 -4.59 16.18
C ARG A 169 8.14 -3.73 16.58
N VAL A 170 6.95 -4.22 16.29
CA VAL A 170 5.71 -3.48 16.51
C VAL A 170 5.23 -3.59 17.97
N ASN A 171 5.19 -4.80 18.54
CA ASN A 171 4.60 -5.02 19.86
C ASN A 171 5.54 -4.60 21.02
N TRP A 172 6.86 -4.69 20.82
CA TRP A 172 7.83 -4.37 21.85
C TRP A 172 8.67 -3.13 21.53
N ASN A 173 8.31 -2.40 20.44
CA ASN A 173 9.00 -1.17 20.02
C ASN A 173 10.52 -1.35 19.87
N ILE A 174 10.96 -2.51 19.39
CA ILE A 174 12.38 -2.76 19.18
C ILE A 174 12.83 -1.94 17.97
N VAL A 175 13.70 -0.96 18.24
CA VAL A 175 14.34 -0.11 17.24
C VAL A 175 15.81 -0.51 17.18
N ILE A 176 16.32 -0.83 16.00
CA ILE A 176 17.74 -1.09 15.76
C ILE A 176 18.22 -0.03 14.77
N PRO A 177 19.01 0.98 15.21
CA PRO A 177 19.47 2.06 14.33
C PRO A 177 20.12 1.51 13.04
N GLY A 178 19.72 2.05 11.91
CA GLY A 178 20.20 1.61 10.59
C GLY A 178 19.61 0.30 10.06
N ILE A 179 18.80 -0.41 10.88
CA ILE A 179 18.11 -1.65 10.46
C ILE A 179 16.60 -1.52 10.65
N TRP A 180 16.16 -1.07 11.82
CA TRP A 180 14.74 -0.92 12.18
C TRP A 180 14.48 0.47 12.75
N GLU A 181 14.06 1.38 11.87
CA GLU A 181 13.63 2.70 12.27
C GLU A 181 12.26 2.70 12.97
N ASP A 182 12.01 3.69 13.80
CA ASP A 182 10.82 3.79 14.63
C ASP A 182 9.61 4.32 13.85
N PHE A 183 8.63 3.48 13.59
CA PHE A 183 7.40 3.86 12.91
C PHE A 183 6.58 4.93 13.65
N ARG A 184 6.75 5.10 14.97
CA ARG A 184 6.07 6.14 15.77
C ARG A 184 6.51 7.55 15.37
N LYS A 185 7.71 7.67 14.76
CA LYS A 185 8.25 8.92 14.24
C LYS A 185 7.71 9.30 12.87
N SER A 186 6.82 8.50 12.29
CA SER A 186 6.22 8.82 11.00
C SER A 186 5.48 10.14 11.06
N ARG A 187 5.70 10.98 10.06
CA ARG A 187 4.95 12.22 9.85
C ARG A 187 3.47 11.96 9.63
N THR A 188 3.16 10.87 8.93
CA THR A 188 1.79 10.41 8.67
C THR A 188 1.75 8.89 8.69
N ILE A 189 0.71 8.34 9.33
CA ILE A 189 0.40 6.91 9.29
C ILE A 189 -1.04 6.77 8.80
N LEU A 190 -1.21 6.10 7.66
CA LEU A 190 -2.52 5.82 7.09
C LEU A 190 -2.85 4.34 7.21
N PHE A 191 -4.07 4.05 7.59
CA PHE A 191 -4.63 2.72 7.61
C PHE A 191 -5.77 2.60 6.62
N PHE A 192 -5.74 1.60 5.76
CA PHE A 192 -6.78 1.27 4.80
C PHE A 192 -7.43 -0.04 5.24
N PRO A 193 -8.60 0.00 5.90
CA PRO A 193 -9.25 -1.21 6.35
C PRO A 193 -9.59 -2.15 5.19
N LEU A 194 -9.36 -3.43 5.40
CA LEU A 194 -9.67 -4.51 4.46
C LEU A 194 -10.08 -5.74 5.27
N LYS A 195 -11.31 -6.24 5.06
CA LYS A 195 -11.87 -7.38 5.79
C LYS A 195 -11.62 -8.71 5.08
#